data_c0eccafa6b72d21c7937309b6973c1ff
#
_entry.id   c0eccafa6b72d21c7937309b6973c1ff
#
_cell.length_a   1.000
_cell.length_b   1.000
_cell.length_c   1.000
_cell.angle_alpha   90.00
_cell.angle_beta   90.00
_cell.angle_gamma   90.00
#
_symmetry.space_group_name_H-M   'P 1'
#
loop_
_entity.id
_entity.type
_entity.pdbx_description
1 polymer ?
#
loop_
_entity_poly.entity_id
_entity_poly.type
_entity_poly.pdbx_seq_one_letter_code
_entity_poly.pdbx_strand_id
1 'polypeptide(L)'
;MHGGSPRSPIAWARSSFDVSLLQPLAQRADKCFTRALFAVACTLLSACASLDPHNLIGRHVPTGAIEAGAPLTPAVRQAAIDAVWRTVNERYYRADLNGVDWPAARATWQPQAMAEATDELFWERLDQMAGELADSHTRVESPKAVERRKQQQALSLGLNIRALDGTLVVLSVNAESDAYWAGVRDGMQLMRINGQDAQAAWRTWSQSARKASSPQAAMRAPLRRLNVEAASAASSGGGGLLLAFERVDGTRFSAPLKPRTISTRPTVTHRILPSGLGYLRFTAFQESLRTEVLAAIASLRDTPALILDLRGNGGGSAAMSEALIGAFFKTKTLIGRTETRTGQPVTLMFGALQLITLERTAPGRADAYAGKLAILIDSDSASASEATAGALQSTGRGVVVGERSCGCLLAYLGYATLPGGGELAYSEVGFSTVKGERIEGRGVIPDVVVERSTDDIRANRDRVLEMAQAALLK
;
A
#
# COMPACT_ATOMS: atom_id res chain seq x y z
N MET A 1 75.06 19.82 -62.90
CA MET A 1 74.88 19.09 -64.17
C MET A 1 73.42 18.81 -64.34
N HIS A 2 72.90 19.24 -65.48
CA HIS A 2 71.63 18.91 -66.14
C HIS A 2 70.36 19.12 -65.32
N GLY A 3 69.45 19.98 -65.65
CA GLY A 3 69.04 20.48 -66.99
C GLY A 3 67.63 19.94 -67.22
N GLY A 4 66.64 20.81 -67.34
CA GLY A 4 65.32 20.39 -67.75
C GLY A 4 64.24 21.47 -67.59
N SER A 5 63.99 22.11 -68.62
CA SER A 5 63.17 23.25 -69.01
C SER A 5 61.64 23.10 -68.71
N PRO A 6 60.92 24.21 -68.70
CA PRO A 6 59.51 24.29 -68.16
C PRO A 6 58.46 24.02 -69.26
N ARG A 7 57.30 23.51 -68.83
CA ARG A 7 56.11 23.45 -69.68
C ARG A 7 55.02 24.32 -69.12
N SER A 8 54.40 25.08 -70.02
CA SER A 8 53.35 26.06 -69.90
C SER A 8 52.04 25.59 -69.24
N PRO A 9 51.28 26.49 -68.66
CA PRO A 9 49.98 26.16 -68.02
C PRO A 9 48.82 26.15 -69.10
N ILE A 10 48.03 25.08 -69.02
CA ILE A 10 46.77 24.99 -69.77
C ILE A 10 45.69 25.72 -68.99
N ALA A 11 45.10 26.76 -69.65
CA ALA A 11 43.97 27.46 -69.06
C ALA A 11 42.71 26.62 -69.11
N TRP A 12 42.14 26.31 -67.93
CA TRP A 12 40.77 25.75 -67.81
C TRP A 12 39.79 26.89 -67.66
N ALA A 13 38.82 26.93 -68.55
CA ALA A 13 37.68 27.88 -68.55
C ALA A 13 36.83 27.63 -67.24
N ARG A 14 36.63 28.66 -66.44
CA ARG A 14 35.65 28.70 -65.36
C ARG A 14 34.25 28.77 -65.97
N SER A 15 33.52 27.65 -65.99
CA SER A 15 32.08 27.69 -66.15
C SER A 15 31.46 28.04 -64.79
N SER A 16 30.89 29.22 -64.71
CA SER A 16 30.09 29.63 -63.55
C SER A 16 28.81 28.80 -63.50
N PHE A 17 28.78 27.80 -62.59
CA PHE A 17 27.53 27.16 -62.23
C PHE A 17 26.76 28.11 -61.33
N ASP A 18 25.54 28.45 -61.77
CA ASP A 18 24.61 29.30 -61.04
C ASP A 18 24.00 28.52 -59.89
N VAL A 19 24.46 28.80 -58.63
CA VAL A 19 24.07 28.14 -57.41
C VAL A 19 22.65 28.56 -56.96
N SER A 20 22.03 29.52 -57.64
CA SER A 20 20.70 30.03 -57.28
C SER A 20 19.55 29.06 -57.55
N LEU A 21 19.74 28.03 -58.37
CA LEU A 21 18.74 27.01 -58.67
C LEU A 21 18.66 25.85 -57.68
N LEU A 22 19.64 25.73 -56.76
CA LEU A 22 19.67 24.65 -55.79
C LEU A 22 19.06 25.03 -54.40
N GLN A 23 18.88 26.31 -54.12
CA GLN A 23 18.30 26.76 -52.85
C GLN A 23 16.86 26.27 -52.58
N PRO A 24 15.92 26.19 -53.54
CA PRO A 24 14.58 25.67 -53.22
C PRO A 24 14.55 24.15 -53.02
N LEU A 25 15.53 23.40 -53.53
CA LEU A 25 15.62 21.94 -53.34
C LEU A 25 16.19 21.58 -51.96
N ALA A 26 17.18 22.32 -51.47
CA ALA A 26 17.74 22.13 -50.13
C ALA A 26 16.71 22.44 -49.03
N GLN A 27 15.93 23.54 -49.17
CA GLN A 27 14.86 23.88 -48.22
C GLN A 27 13.67 22.89 -48.25
N ARG A 28 13.42 22.23 -49.39
CA ARG A 28 12.41 21.15 -49.45
C ARG A 28 12.93 19.85 -48.86
N ALA A 29 14.19 19.51 -49.02
CA ALA A 29 14.83 18.34 -48.41
C ALA A 29 14.88 18.46 -46.90
N ASP A 30 15.22 19.63 -46.36
CA ASP A 30 15.22 19.87 -44.89
C ASP A 30 13.83 19.73 -44.25
N LYS A 31 12.78 20.23 -44.93
CA LYS A 31 11.41 20.11 -44.46
C LYS A 31 10.89 18.66 -44.54
N CYS A 32 11.28 17.89 -45.55
CA CYS A 32 10.94 16.47 -45.65
C CYS A 32 11.71 15.63 -44.59
N PHE A 33 12.99 15.94 -44.37
CA PHE A 33 13.81 15.24 -43.39
C PHE A 33 13.36 15.54 -41.95
N THR A 34 13.01 16.80 -41.66
CA THR A 34 12.44 17.20 -40.34
C THR A 34 11.06 16.56 -40.11
N ARG A 35 10.22 16.47 -41.15
CA ARG A 35 8.92 15.77 -41.05
C ARG A 35 9.08 14.26 -40.89
N ALA A 36 10.05 13.65 -41.59
CA ALA A 36 10.35 12.22 -41.43
C ALA A 36 10.93 11.91 -40.03
N LEU A 37 11.84 12.75 -39.53
CA LEU A 37 12.38 12.64 -38.16
C LEU A 37 11.27 12.81 -37.12
N PHE A 38 10.36 13.78 -37.32
CA PHE A 38 9.23 13.97 -36.39
C PHE A 38 8.24 12.80 -36.48
N ALA A 39 7.96 12.25 -37.65
CA ALA A 39 7.13 11.06 -37.80
C ALA A 39 7.76 9.82 -37.17
N VAL A 40 9.07 9.62 -37.34
CA VAL A 40 9.81 8.53 -36.69
C VAL A 40 9.87 8.72 -35.16
N ALA A 41 10.06 9.94 -34.68
CA ALA A 41 10.01 10.24 -33.25
C ALA A 41 8.60 10.01 -32.68
N CYS A 42 7.55 10.40 -33.39
CA CYS A 42 6.16 10.13 -32.99
C CYS A 42 5.84 8.62 -32.97
N THR A 43 6.33 7.86 -33.97
CA THR A 43 6.14 6.40 -34.00
C THR A 43 6.94 5.70 -32.90
N LEU A 44 8.16 6.15 -32.58
CA LEU A 44 8.95 5.61 -31.47
C LEU A 44 8.31 5.93 -30.11
N LEU A 45 7.77 7.14 -29.91
CA LEU A 45 7.04 7.52 -28.69
C LEU A 45 5.74 6.72 -28.54
N SER A 46 5.01 6.49 -29.65
CA SER A 46 3.81 5.65 -29.63
C SER A 46 4.14 4.17 -29.38
N ALA A 47 5.26 3.68 -29.88
CA ALA A 47 5.75 2.34 -29.61
C ALA A 47 6.14 2.14 -28.13
N CYS A 48 6.78 3.15 -27.51
CA CYS A 48 7.10 3.10 -26.08
C CYS A 48 5.84 3.08 -25.20
N ALA A 49 4.82 3.89 -25.54
CA ALA A 49 3.55 3.90 -24.83
C ALA A 49 2.77 2.58 -24.97
N SER A 50 2.91 1.89 -26.08
CA SER A 50 2.29 0.59 -26.32
C SER A 50 3.09 -0.59 -25.72
N LEU A 51 4.39 -0.40 -25.51
CA LEU A 51 5.25 -1.36 -24.82
C LEU A 51 4.98 -1.40 -23.30
N ASP A 52 4.78 -0.24 -22.69
CA ASP A 52 4.56 -0.08 -21.24
C ASP A 52 3.41 0.92 -20.99
N PRO A 53 2.16 0.58 -21.33
CA PRO A 53 1.03 1.48 -21.22
C PRO A 53 0.73 1.90 -19.76
N HIS A 54 1.19 1.12 -18.80
CA HIS A 54 1.03 1.37 -17.36
C HIS A 54 2.28 1.98 -16.71
N ASN A 55 3.31 2.31 -17.51
CA ASN A 55 4.58 2.85 -17.01
C ASN A 55 5.19 2.02 -15.86
N LEU A 56 5.14 0.70 -15.97
CA LEU A 56 5.65 -0.20 -14.93
C LEU A 56 7.19 -0.19 -14.90
N ILE A 57 7.81 -0.02 -16.05
CA ILE A 57 9.27 0.10 -16.20
C ILE A 57 9.72 1.52 -15.89
N GLY A 58 9.07 2.51 -16.52
CA GLY A 58 9.46 3.91 -16.42
C GLY A 58 9.28 4.51 -15.02
N ARG A 59 8.36 3.98 -14.20
CA ARG A 59 8.10 4.48 -12.84
C ARG A 59 9.27 4.33 -11.87
N HIS A 60 10.22 3.44 -12.18
CA HIS A 60 11.41 3.19 -11.36
C HIS A 60 12.64 3.96 -11.84
N VAL A 61 12.54 4.71 -12.94
CA VAL A 61 13.65 5.53 -13.42
C VAL A 61 13.72 6.79 -12.54
N PRO A 62 14.83 7.01 -11.82
CA PRO A 62 14.99 8.20 -10.99
C PRO A 62 14.97 9.46 -11.87
N THR A 63 14.03 10.33 -11.66
CA THR A 63 14.01 11.66 -12.29
C THR A 63 14.79 12.62 -11.43
N GLY A 64 16.08 12.79 -11.76
CA GLY A 64 17.02 13.67 -11.05
C GLY A 64 17.67 12.97 -9.85
N ALA A 65 18.95 12.62 -9.96
CA ALA A 65 19.73 12.11 -8.85
C ALA A 65 19.95 13.26 -7.87
N ILE A 66 19.37 13.15 -6.67
CA ILE A 66 19.73 13.98 -5.53
C ILE A 66 20.64 13.13 -4.66
N GLU A 67 21.74 13.71 -4.20
CA GLU A 67 22.58 13.05 -3.19
C GLU A 67 21.75 12.68 -1.98
N ALA A 68 21.85 11.41 -1.57
CA ALA A 68 21.08 10.90 -0.44
C ALA A 68 21.36 11.76 0.82
N GLY A 69 20.31 12.38 1.36
CA GLY A 69 20.40 13.21 2.56
C GLY A 69 20.58 14.71 2.32
N ALA A 70 20.74 15.18 1.07
CA ALA A 70 20.72 16.60 0.78
C ALA A 70 19.31 17.20 0.97
N PRO A 71 19.15 18.41 1.53
CA PRO A 71 17.86 19.07 1.66
C PRO A 71 17.21 19.30 0.29
N LEU A 72 15.88 19.17 0.23
CA LEU A 72 15.12 19.37 -0.99
C LEU A 72 15.13 20.86 -1.40
N THR A 73 15.62 21.15 -2.60
CA THR A 73 15.49 22.50 -3.15
C THR A 73 14.02 22.80 -3.52
N PRO A 74 13.61 24.07 -3.60
CA PRO A 74 12.26 24.44 -4.04
C PRO A 74 11.89 23.84 -5.41
N ALA A 75 12.86 23.75 -6.33
CA ALA A 75 12.64 23.14 -7.64
C ALA A 75 12.32 21.63 -7.54
N VAL A 76 12.99 20.91 -6.65
CA VAL A 76 12.76 19.48 -6.42
C VAL A 76 11.41 19.25 -5.74
N ARG A 77 11.06 20.07 -4.73
CA ARG A 77 9.72 20.02 -4.11
C ARG A 77 8.63 20.24 -5.14
N GLN A 78 8.78 21.26 -6.01
CA GLN A 78 7.81 21.49 -7.09
C GLN A 78 7.70 20.30 -8.04
N ALA A 79 8.84 19.74 -8.47
CA ALA A 79 8.87 18.57 -9.35
C ALA A 79 8.21 17.33 -8.70
N ALA A 80 8.36 17.12 -7.39
CA ALA A 80 7.69 16.04 -6.67
C ALA A 80 6.17 16.24 -6.62
N ILE A 81 5.70 17.45 -6.35
CA ILE A 81 4.27 17.80 -6.38
C ILE A 81 3.69 17.53 -7.77
N ASP A 82 4.38 17.99 -8.83
CA ASP A 82 3.95 17.81 -10.22
C ASP A 82 3.89 16.32 -10.60
N ALA A 83 4.87 15.53 -10.13
CA ALA A 83 4.92 14.09 -10.38
C ALA A 83 3.72 13.38 -9.72
N VAL A 84 3.44 13.66 -8.44
CA VAL A 84 2.29 13.09 -7.73
C VAL A 84 0.99 13.49 -8.41
N TRP A 85 0.79 14.79 -8.66
CA TRP A 85 -0.44 15.30 -9.25
C TRP A 85 -0.72 14.68 -10.62
N ARG A 86 0.29 14.69 -11.50
CA ARG A 86 0.18 14.14 -12.86
C ARG A 86 -0.09 12.63 -12.84
N THR A 87 0.68 11.89 -12.06
CA THR A 87 0.55 10.43 -12.00
C THR A 87 -0.84 10.01 -11.54
N VAL A 88 -1.36 10.63 -10.49
CA VAL A 88 -2.73 10.35 -10.02
C VAL A 88 -3.76 10.77 -11.07
N ASN A 89 -3.65 11.97 -11.62
CA ASN A 89 -4.59 12.47 -12.62
C ASN A 89 -4.70 11.55 -13.86
N GLU A 90 -3.59 11.01 -14.30
CA GLU A 90 -3.53 10.21 -15.53
C GLU A 90 -3.78 8.71 -15.30
N ARG A 91 -3.43 8.18 -14.11
CA ARG A 91 -3.26 6.73 -13.91
C ARG A 91 -4.08 6.13 -12.79
N TYR A 92 -4.71 6.94 -11.94
CA TYR A 92 -5.58 6.42 -10.89
C TYR A 92 -6.68 5.53 -11.49
N TYR A 93 -7.04 4.42 -10.83
CA TYR A 93 -7.92 3.38 -11.40
C TYR A 93 -9.32 3.88 -11.80
N ARG A 94 -9.79 4.97 -11.22
CA ARG A 94 -11.04 5.64 -11.60
C ARG A 94 -10.74 6.97 -12.28
N ALA A 95 -11.34 7.16 -13.45
CA ALA A 95 -11.17 8.40 -14.21
C ALA A 95 -11.78 9.62 -13.53
N ASP A 96 -12.82 9.42 -12.70
CA ASP A 96 -13.49 10.47 -11.90
C ASP A 96 -12.77 10.79 -10.59
N LEU A 97 -11.63 10.14 -10.29
CA LEU A 97 -10.81 10.37 -9.09
C LEU A 97 -11.63 10.30 -7.79
N ASN A 98 -12.58 9.36 -7.69
CA ASN A 98 -13.56 9.26 -6.60
C ASN A 98 -14.43 10.52 -6.41
N GLY A 99 -14.64 11.32 -7.46
CA GLY A 99 -15.39 12.58 -7.42
C GLY A 99 -14.63 13.76 -6.83
N VAL A 100 -13.30 13.63 -6.66
CA VAL A 100 -12.45 14.69 -6.12
C VAL A 100 -12.09 15.71 -7.19
N ASP A 101 -12.27 17.01 -6.88
CA ASP A 101 -11.70 18.10 -7.66
C ASP A 101 -10.17 18.12 -7.43
N TRP A 102 -9.46 17.39 -8.27
CA TRP A 102 -8.02 17.19 -8.15
C TRP A 102 -7.20 18.47 -8.43
N PRO A 103 -7.57 19.34 -9.37
CA PRO A 103 -7.02 20.69 -9.47
C PRO A 103 -7.18 21.53 -8.20
N ALA A 104 -8.36 21.53 -7.57
CA ALA A 104 -8.59 22.26 -6.32
C ALA A 104 -7.79 21.68 -5.15
N ALA A 105 -7.65 20.34 -5.08
CA ALA A 105 -6.78 19.68 -4.12
C ALA A 105 -5.32 20.18 -4.25
N ARG A 106 -4.79 20.24 -5.48
CA ARG A 106 -3.46 20.80 -5.73
C ARG A 106 -3.35 22.27 -5.29
N ALA A 107 -4.33 23.11 -5.67
CA ALA A 107 -4.33 24.52 -5.31
C ALA A 107 -4.32 24.74 -3.79
N THR A 108 -4.94 23.84 -3.03
CA THR A 108 -4.97 23.86 -1.56
C THR A 108 -3.64 23.40 -0.95
N TRP A 109 -3.10 22.27 -1.39
CA TRP A 109 -1.97 21.61 -0.72
C TRP A 109 -0.60 22.05 -1.21
N GLN A 110 -0.44 22.45 -2.48
CA GLN A 110 0.85 22.87 -3.03
C GLN A 110 1.48 24.04 -2.26
N PRO A 111 0.80 25.19 -1.97
CA PRO A 111 1.41 26.27 -1.24
C PRO A 111 1.77 25.88 0.19
N GLN A 112 0.97 25.01 0.85
CA GLN A 112 1.27 24.51 2.18
C GLN A 112 2.54 23.64 2.17
N ALA A 113 2.62 22.67 1.24
CA ALA A 113 3.79 21.82 1.10
C ALA A 113 5.06 22.61 0.80
N MET A 114 4.99 23.63 -0.09
CA MET A 114 6.13 24.48 -0.43
C MET A 114 6.60 25.34 0.74
N ALA A 115 5.71 25.71 1.66
CA ALA A 115 6.03 26.55 2.82
C ALA A 115 6.59 25.77 4.02
N GLU A 116 6.58 24.42 3.99
CA GLU A 116 7.03 23.62 5.13
C GLU A 116 8.53 23.79 5.42
N ALA A 117 8.85 23.92 6.71
CA ALA A 117 10.21 24.18 7.17
C ALA A 117 11.16 22.99 7.02
N THR A 118 10.62 21.77 7.00
CA THR A 118 11.41 20.53 6.90
C THR A 118 10.94 19.65 5.75
N ASP A 119 11.83 18.79 5.26
CA ASP A 119 11.50 17.84 4.21
C ASP A 119 10.52 16.78 4.68
N GLU A 120 10.56 16.39 5.95
CA GLU A 120 9.58 15.44 6.52
C GLU A 120 8.17 16.01 6.46
N LEU A 121 7.98 17.28 6.86
CA LEU A 121 6.67 17.95 6.80
C LEU A 121 6.22 18.17 5.35
N PHE A 122 7.15 18.47 4.43
CA PHE A 122 6.85 18.53 3.00
C PHE A 122 6.23 17.22 2.49
N TRP A 123 6.87 16.08 2.80
CA TRP A 123 6.36 14.76 2.39
C TRP A 123 5.01 14.43 3.04
N GLU A 124 4.82 14.82 4.30
CA GLU A 124 3.53 14.66 4.99
C GLU A 124 2.43 15.45 4.30
N ARG A 125 2.68 16.72 3.91
CA ARG A 125 1.69 17.53 3.16
C ARG A 125 1.38 16.94 1.79
N LEU A 126 2.37 16.39 1.13
CA LEU A 126 2.17 15.74 -0.15
C LEU A 126 1.34 14.46 -0.02
N ASP A 127 1.53 13.71 1.07
CA ASP A 127 0.66 12.57 1.40
C ASP A 127 -0.77 13.00 1.75
N GLN A 128 -0.94 14.15 2.42
CA GLN A 128 -2.28 14.69 2.68
C GLN A 128 -3.02 15.08 1.40
N MET A 129 -2.30 15.67 0.41
CA MET A 129 -2.88 15.92 -0.92
C MET A 129 -3.36 14.60 -1.56
N ALA A 130 -2.54 13.56 -1.55
CA ALA A 130 -2.94 12.24 -2.04
C ALA A 130 -4.14 11.68 -1.26
N GLY A 131 -4.24 12.01 0.02
CA GLY A 131 -5.34 11.62 0.90
C GLY A 131 -6.69 12.18 0.53
N GLU A 132 -6.77 13.26 -0.26
CA GLU A 132 -8.06 13.80 -0.72
C GLU A 132 -8.89 12.77 -1.49
N LEU A 133 -8.23 11.79 -2.13
CA LEU A 133 -8.88 10.67 -2.82
C LEU A 133 -9.66 9.74 -1.88
N ALA A 134 -9.53 9.90 -0.55
CA ALA A 134 -10.09 8.99 0.44
C ALA A 134 -9.75 7.51 0.14
N ASP A 135 -8.53 7.27 -0.30
CA ASP A 135 -7.98 5.96 -0.67
C ASP A 135 -6.74 5.66 0.18
N SER A 136 -6.82 4.61 0.98
CA SER A 136 -5.76 4.22 1.90
C SER A 136 -4.54 3.59 1.21
N HIS A 137 -4.66 3.20 -0.06
CA HIS A 137 -3.57 2.64 -0.85
C HIS A 137 -2.79 3.71 -1.63
N THR A 138 -3.44 4.84 -1.98
CA THR A 138 -2.76 5.96 -2.63
C THR A 138 -2.09 6.82 -1.57
N ARG A 139 -0.76 6.76 -1.48
CA ARG A 139 0.03 7.44 -0.45
C ARG A 139 1.41 7.83 -0.93
N VAL A 140 1.96 8.87 -0.32
CA VAL A 140 3.33 9.32 -0.53
C VAL A 140 4.18 8.92 0.68
N GLU A 141 5.31 8.30 0.41
CA GLU A 141 6.29 7.91 1.44
C GLU A 141 7.55 8.77 1.32
N SER A 142 8.03 9.31 2.45
CA SER A 142 9.32 9.99 2.50
C SER A 142 10.47 9.00 2.27
N PRO A 143 11.68 9.46 1.87
CA PRO A 143 12.84 8.57 1.71
C PRO A 143 13.13 7.73 2.96
N LYS A 144 13.00 8.31 4.16
CA LYS A 144 13.18 7.58 5.42
C LYS A 144 12.11 6.50 5.64
N ALA A 145 10.87 6.76 5.24
CA ALA A 145 9.79 5.77 5.33
C ALA A 145 10.02 4.61 4.34
N VAL A 146 10.46 4.94 3.12
CA VAL A 146 10.83 3.95 2.09
C VAL A 146 11.95 3.02 2.60
N GLU A 147 12.99 3.59 3.20
CA GLU A 147 14.11 2.81 3.72
C GLU A 147 13.65 1.84 4.83
N ARG A 148 12.88 2.33 5.82
CA ARG A 148 12.34 1.47 6.89
C ARG A 148 11.45 0.35 6.34
N ARG A 149 10.61 0.65 5.36
CA ARG A 149 9.76 -0.36 4.72
C ARG A 149 10.59 -1.43 4.02
N LYS A 150 11.63 -1.04 3.28
CA LYS A 150 12.55 -1.98 2.60
C LYS A 150 13.30 -2.87 3.60
N GLN A 151 13.63 -2.34 4.77
CA GLN A 151 14.27 -3.10 5.85
C GLN A 151 13.29 -3.92 6.69
N GLN A 152 12.00 -3.90 6.39
CA GLN A 152 10.93 -4.52 7.19
C GLN A 152 10.97 -4.06 8.66
N GLN A 153 11.04 -2.76 8.84
CA GLN A 153 11.12 -2.11 10.15
C GLN A 153 10.03 -1.05 10.29
N ALA A 154 9.58 -0.85 11.52
CA ALA A 154 8.70 0.25 11.88
C ALA A 154 9.23 0.94 13.13
N LEU A 155 9.15 2.26 13.17
CA LEU A 155 9.39 3.04 14.38
C LEU A 155 8.08 3.10 15.16
N SER A 156 8.03 2.48 16.34
CA SER A 156 6.80 2.30 17.12
C SER A 156 7.05 2.28 18.62
N LEU A 157 6.05 2.72 19.38
CA LEU A 157 5.99 2.49 20.84
C LEU A 157 5.72 1.01 21.17
N GLY A 158 5.41 0.17 20.18
CA GLY A 158 5.05 -1.23 20.39
C GLY A 158 3.67 -1.42 21.03
N LEU A 159 2.82 -0.40 20.97
CA LEU A 159 1.46 -0.42 21.49
C LEU A 159 0.45 -0.54 20.37
N ASN A 160 -0.52 -1.44 20.53
CA ASN A 160 -1.76 -1.43 19.78
C ASN A 160 -2.87 -0.92 20.69
N ILE A 161 -3.40 0.28 20.42
CA ILE A 161 -4.42 0.94 21.24
C ILE A 161 -5.63 1.21 20.37
N ARG A 162 -6.81 0.96 20.90
CA ARG A 162 -8.09 1.24 20.25
C ARG A 162 -9.10 1.84 21.21
N ALA A 163 -10.00 2.66 20.70
CA ALA A 163 -11.17 3.09 21.42
C ALA A 163 -12.20 1.94 21.47
N LEU A 164 -12.47 1.40 22.65
CA LEU A 164 -13.48 0.39 22.92
C LEU A 164 -14.32 0.86 24.10
N ASP A 165 -15.63 0.69 24.02
CA ASP A 165 -16.58 1.04 25.10
C ASP A 165 -16.35 2.45 25.69
N GLY A 166 -15.99 3.41 24.81
CA GLY A 166 -15.71 4.80 25.23
C GLY A 166 -14.36 5.00 25.92
N THR A 167 -13.47 4.01 25.96
CA THR A 167 -12.14 4.10 26.57
C THR A 167 -11.03 3.73 25.59
N LEU A 168 -9.80 4.19 25.84
CA LEU A 168 -8.62 3.83 25.04
C LEU A 168 -7.94 2.61 25.66
N VAL A 169 -8.16 1.43 25.08
CA VAL A 169 -7.68 0.15 25.60
C VAL A 169 -6.46 -0.31 24.84
N VAL A 170 -5.45 -0.77 25.57
CA VAL A 170 -4.28 -1.46 25.02
C VAL A 170 -4.71 -2.86 24.61
N LEU A 171 -4.76 -3.14 23.32
CA LEU A 171 -5.12 -4.45 22.76
C LEU A 171 -3.95 -5.43 22.80
N SER A 172 -2.74 -4.92 22.58
CA SER A 172 -1.52 -5.73 22.65
C SER A 172 -0.30 -4.85 22.83
N VAL A 173 0.74 -5.42 23.43
CA VAL A 173 2.05 -4.78 23.65
C VAL A 173 3.13 -5.67 23.05
N ASN A 174 4.02 -5.08 22.25
CA ASN A 174 5.21 -5.77 21.75
C ASN A 174 6.22 -5.99 22.87
N ALA A 175 6.66 -7.22 23.08
CA ALA A 175 7.57 -7.60 24.16
C ALA A 175 8.97 -6.95 24.08
N GLU A 176 9.36 -6.46 22.91
CA GLU A 176 10.65 -5.78 22.70
C GLU A 176 10.55 -4.25 22.84
N SER A 177 9.38 -3.72 23.25
CA SER A 177 9.12 -2.28 23.36
C SER A 177 9.42 -1.73 24.76
N ASP A 178 9.73 -0.42 24.82
CA ASP A 178 9.83 0.31 26.08
C ASP A 178 8.53 0.21 26.90
N ALA A 179 7.38 0.17 26.22
CA ALA A 179 6.08 0.02 26.87
C ALA A 179 5.97 -1.30 27.65
N TYR A 180 6.40 -2.41 27.06
CA TYR A 180 6.40 -3.71 27.75
C TYR A 180 7.30 -3.71 28.99
N TRP A 181 8.51 -3.15 28.85
CA TRP A 181 9.48 -3.09 29.97
C TRP A 181 9.06 -2.09 31.05
N ALA A 182 8.31 -1.05 30.69
CA ALA A 182 7.70 -0.15 31.67
C ALA A 182 6.48 -0.76 32.40
N GLY A 183 6.08 -1.98 32.05
CA GLY A 183 4.98 -2.68 32.70
C GLY A 183 3.61 -2.47 32.06
N VAL A 184 3.53 -1.90 30.85
CA VAL A 184 2.25 -1.83 30.12
C VAL A 184 1.85 -3.23 29.66
N ARG A 185 0.56 -3.56 29.80
CA ARG A 185 -0.01 -4.87 29.44
C ARG A 185 -1.35 -4.70 28.71
N ASP A 186 -1.76 -5.76 28.06
CA ASP A 186 -3.06 -5.85 27.39
C ASP A 186 -4.18 -5.61 28.42
N GLY A 187 -5.26 -4.96 28.00
CA GLY A 187 -6.39 -4.60 28.84
C GLY A 187 -6.23 -3.32 29.69
N MET A 188 -5.02 -2.74 29.77
CA MET A 188 -4.80 -1.45 30.42
C MET A 188 -5.43 -0.31 29.61
N GLN A 189 -5.81 0.79 30.29
CA GLN A 189 -6.34 1.98 29.66
C GLN A 189 -5.29 3.08 29.55
N LEU A 190 -5.19 3.73 28.39
CA LEU A 190 -4.40 4.95 28.23
C LEU A 190 -5.23 6.14 28.71
N MET A 191 -4.76 6.81 29.75
CA MET A 191 -5.47 7.91 30.43
C MET A 191 -4.95 9.28 30.00
N ARG A 192 -3.63 9.46 29.92
CA ARG A 192 -3.01 10.75 29.60
C ARG A 192 -1.83 10.61 28.67
N ILE A 193 -1.62 11.65 27.85
CA ILE A 193 -0.49 11.85 26.94
C ILE A 193 0.13 13.19 27.29
N ASN A 194 1.38 13.22 27.79
CA ASN A 194 2.05 14.45 28.26
C ASN A 194 1.16 15.29 29.22
N GLY A 195 0.47 14.61 30.14
CA GLY A 195 -0.42 15.26 31.09
C GLY A 195 -1.80 15.67 30.57
N GLN A 196 -2.03 15.66 29.26
CA GLN A 196 -3.33 15.94 28.64
C GLN A 196 -4.23 14.71 28.63
N ASP A 197 -5.55 14.90 28.60
CA ASP A 197 -6.52 13.82 28.47
C ASP A 197 -6.31 13.07 27.14
N ALA A 198 -6.08 11.75 27.25
CA ALA A 198 -5.76 10.92 26.09
C ALA A 198 -6.93 10.80 25.11
N GLN A 199 -8.17 10.75 25.61
CA GLN A 199 -9.36 10.67 24.75
C GLN A 199 -9.59 11.98 23.99
N ALA A 200 -9.33 13.13 24.61
CA ALA A 200 -9.43 14.42 23.93
C ALA A 200 -8.38 14.51 22.81
N ALA A 201 -7.13 14.14 23.07
CA ALA A 201 -6.08 14.09 22.06
C ALA A 201 -6.45 13.11 20.93
N TRP A 202 -6.95 11.91 21.26
CA TRP A 202 -7.36 10.89 20.31
C TRP A 202 -8.49 11.36 19.39
N ARG A 203 -9.52 12.04 19.94
CA ARG A 203 -10.60 12.65 19.14
C ARG A 203 -10.08 13.72 18.18
N THR A 204 -9.22 14.63 18.67
CA THR A 204 -8.61 15.67 17.83
C THR A 204 -7.79 15.05 16.68
N TRP A 205 -6.98 14.03 16.97
CA TRP A 205 -6.20 13.34 15.95
C TRP A 205 -7.05 12.56 14.96
N SER A 206 -8.18 11.99 15.40
CA SER A 206 -9.14 11.34 14.50
C SER A 206 -9.78 12.33 13.53
N GLN A 207 -10.14 13.54 14.02
CA GLN A 207 -10.79 14.57 13.23
C GLN A 207 -9.85 15.25 12.24
N SER A 208 -8.57 15.42 12.60
CA SER A 208 -7.53 16.03 11.75
C SER A 208 -6.78 15.02 10.87
N ALA A 209 -7.18 13.76 10.91
CA ALA A 209 -6.51 12.72 10.17
C ALA A 209 -6.73 12.86 8.66
N ARG A 210 -5.74 12.40 7.89
CA ARG A 210 -5.88 12.17 6.45
C ARG A 210 -7.13 11.35 6.16
N LYS A 211 -7.87 11.70 5.11
CA LYS A 211 -9.02 10.92 4.65
C LYS A 211 -8.61 9.49 4.32
N ALA A 212 -9.45 8.54 4.63
CA ALA A 212 -9.20 7.11 4.47
C ALA A 212 -10.35 6.45 3.71
N SER A 213 -10.12 5.24 3.18
CA SER A 213 -11.11 4.48 2.41
C SER A 213 -12.43 4.25 3.15
N SER A 214 -12.36 4.08 4.47
CA SER A 214 -13.51 3.73 5.31
C SER A 214 -13.35 4.25 6.74
N PRO A 215 -14.42 4.23 7.55
CA PRO A 215 -14.31 4.49 8.99
C PRO A 215 -13.34 3.54 9.70
N GLN A 216 -13.32 2.24 9.32
CA GLN A 216 -12.40 1.25 9.89
C GLN A 216 -10.94 1.60 9.58
N ALA A 217 -10.65 2.00 8.35
CA ALA A 217 -9.31 2.47 7.96
C ALA A 217 -8.87 3.71 8.74
N ALA A 218 -9.80 4.62 9.03
CA ALA A 218 -9.53 5.83 9.78
C ALA A 218 -9.19 5.58 11.26
N MET A 219 -9.67 4.46 11.84
CA MET A 219 -9.41 4.11 13.25
C MET A 219 -7.92 3.98 13.60
N ARG A 220 -7.05 3.76 12.61
CA ARG A 220 -5.59 3.64 12.80
C ARG A 220 -4.87 4.99 12.90
N ALA A 221 -5.50 6.07 12.47
CA ALA A 221 -4.84 7.37 12.37
C ALA A 221 -4.34 7.92 13.71
N PRO A 222 -5.11 7.87 14.82
CA PRO A 222 -4.63 8.37 16.10
C PRO A 222 -3.43 7.58 16.65
N LEU A 223 -3.41 6.25 16.44
CA LEU A 223 -2.26 5.43 16.87
C LEU A 223 -1.00 5.76 16.05
N ARG A 224 -1.13 6.02 14.75
CA ARG A 224 -0.01 6.52 13.94
C ARG A 224 0.48 7.87 14.46
N ARG A 225 -0.44 8.80 14.78
CA ARG A 225 -0.09 10.10 15.35
C ARG A 225 0.63 9.97 16.68
N LEU A 226 0.19 9.09 17.57
CA LEU A 226 0.86 8.81 18.85
C LEU A 226 2.33 8.39 18.64
N ASN A 227 2.60 7.54 17.65
CA ASN A 227 3.97 7.12 17.32
C ASN A 227 4.81 8.29 16.76
N VAL A 228 4.21 9.18 15.96
CA VAL A 228 4.87 10.40 15.43
C VAL A 228 5.21 11.35 16.58
N GLU A 229 4.27 11.61 17.50
CA GLU A 229 4.51 12.46 18.68
C GLU A 229 5.64 11.89 19.55
N ALA A 230 5.65 10.58 19.75
CA ALA A 230 6.70 9.91 20.50
C ALA A 230 8.08 10.02 19.82
N ALA A 231 8.13 9.91 18.50
CA ALA A 231 9.36 10.08 17.71
C ALA A 231 9.87 11.52 17.79
N SER A 232 8.99 12.51 17.70
CA SER A 232 9.31 13.93 17.84
C SER A 232 9.86 14.23 19.25
N ALA A 233 9.20 13.76 20.30
CA ALA A 233 9.65 13.94 21.68
C ALA A 233 11.03 13.32 21.93
N ALA A 234 11.30 12.15 21.36
CA ALA A 234 12.60 11.48 21.47
C ALA A 234 13.72 12.25 20.73
N SER A 235 13.41 12.84 19.57
CA SER A 235 14.37 13.59 18.74
C SER A 235 14.75 14.97 19.34
N SER A 236 13.85 15.57 20.13
CA SER A 236 14.07 16.88 20.77
C SER A 236 14.93 16.81 22.03
N GLY A 237 15.64 15.72 22.28
CA GLY A 237 16.47 15.52 23.48
C GLY A 237 15.66 15.20 24.74
N GLY A 238 14.34 15.04 24.60
CA GLY A 238 13.42 14.68 25.67
C GLY A 238 13.52 13.19 26.10
N GLY A 239 13.03 12.90 27.31
CA GLY A 239 13.01 11.56 27.89
C GLY A 239 12.04 10.56 27.23
N GLY A 240 11.35 10.95 26.16
CA GLY A 240 10.27 10.22 25.50
C GLY A 240 8.91 10.86 25.75
N LEU A 241 7.84 10.22 25.24
CA LEU A 241 6.47 10.66 25.44
C LEU A 241 5.94 10.13 26.78
N LEU A 242 5.55 11.01 27.69
CA LEU A 242 5.00 10.61 28.99
C LEU A 242 3.56 10.08 28.82
N LEU A 243 3.35 8.80 29.01
CA LEU A 243 2.05 8.16 28.92
C LEU A 243 1.60 7.68 30.32
N ALA A 244 0.35 7.97 30.70
CA ALA A 244 -0.25 7.49 31.93
C ALA A 244 -1.28 6.40 31.63
N PHE A 245 -1.19 5.30 32.37
CA PHE A 245 -2.05 4.12 32.21
C PHE A 245 -2.79 3.81 33.51
N GLU A 246 -3.97 3.22 33.35
CA GLU A 246 -4.70 2.59 34.42
C GLU A 246 -4.71 1.07 34.21
N ARG A 247 -4.30 0.31 35.24
CA ARG A 247 -4.30 -1.15 35.24
C ARG A 247 -5.72 -1.69 35.43
N VAL A 248 -5.87 -2.99 35.22
CA VAL A 248 -7.15 -3.68 35.40
C VAL A 248 -7.63 -3.61 36.85
N ASP A 249 -6.71 -3.53 37.82
CA ASP A 249 -7.01 -3.36 39.27
C ASP A 249 -7.31 -1.90 39.68
N GLY A 250 -7.35 -0.97 38.73
CA GLY A 250 -7.60 0.46 38.96
C GLY A 250 -6.37 1.27 39.36
N THR A 251 -5.21 0.64 39.60
CA THR A 251 -3.99 1.37 39.94
C THR A 251 -3.45 2.12 38.73
N ARG A 252 -2.86 3.31 38.95
CA ARG A 252 -2.35 4.18 37.90
C ARG A 252 -0.84 4.32 37.97
N PHE A 253 -0.20 4.41 36.81
CA PHE A 253 1.21 4.73 36.71
C PHE A 253 1.47 5.53 35.42
N SER A 254 2.63 6.17 35.39
CA SER A 254 3.10 6.90 34.22
C SER A 254 4.50 6.46 33.85
N ALA A 255 4.79 6.38 32.56
CA ALA A 255 6.09 6.02 32.05
C ALA A 255 6.47 6.92 30.85
N PRO A 256 7.71 7.41 30.79
CA PRO A 256 8.24 8.02 29.59
C PRO A 256 8.60 6.91 28.60
N LEU A 257 7.93 6.88 27.44
CA LEU A 257 8.12 5.85 26.44
C LEU A 257 8.79 6.43 25.20
N LYS A 258 9.80 5.73 24.71
CA LYS A 258 10.47 6.05 23.43
C LYS A 258 10.07 5.03 22.36
N PRO A 259 9.85 5.48 21.12
CA PRO A 259 9.62 4.52 20.05
C PRO A 259 10.93 3.80 19.72
N ARG A 260 10.81 2.52 19.45
CA ARG A 260 11.93 1.68 18.97
C ARG A 260 11.69 1.24 17.53
N THR A 261 12.76 0.95 16.85
CA THR A 261 12.71 0.21 15.61
C THR A 261 12.35 -1.23 15.90
N ILE A 262 11.15 -1.63 15.53
CA ILE A 262 10.66 -3.00 15.70
C ILE A 262 10.64 -3.72 14.35
N SER A 263 10.88 -5.04 14.39
CA SER A 263 10.74 -5.89 13.21
C SER A 263 9.27 -6.01 12.82
N THR A 264 8.99 -5.86 11.52
CA THR A 264 7.68 -6.14 10.93
C THR A 264 7.69 -7.42 10.09
N ARG A 265 8.68 -8.30 10.33
CA ARG A 265 8.76 -9.58 9.63
C ARG A 265 7.52 -10.40 9.91
N PRO A 266 6.86 -10.92 8.86
CA PRO A 266 5.65 -11.68 9.06
C PRO A 266 5.96 -13.08 9.62
N THR A 267 4.96 -13.64 10.28
CA THR A 267 5.03 -14.94 10.94
C THR A 267 3.87 -15.84 10.52
N VAL A 268 4.08 -17.16 10.61
CA VAL A 268 3.05 -18.19 10.44
C VAL A 268 2.93 -18.99 11.73
N THR A 269 1.72 -19.29 12.15
CA THR A 269 1.42 -20.15 13.29
C THR A 269 0.28 -21.08 12.93
N HIS A 270 0.45 -22.37 13.14
CA HIS A 270 -0.63 -23.35 12.94
C HIS A 270 -0.60 -24.40 14.06
N ARG A 271 -1.78 -24.93 14.38
CA ARG A 271 -1.94 -25.96 15.40
C ARG A 271 -3.32 -26.62 15.31
N ILE A 272 -3.49 -27.73 15.97
CA ILE A 272 -4.79 -28.31 16.29
C ILE A 272 -5.24 -27.76 17.64
N LEU A 273 -6.45 -27.20 17.70
CA LEU A 273 -7.04 -26.66 18.93
C LEU A 273 -7.50 -27.81 19.84
N PRO A 274 -7.72 -27.57 21.14
CA PRO A 274 -8.30 -28.58 22.05
C PRO A 274 -9.66 -29.14 21.59
N SER A 275 -10.39 -28.36 20.76
CA SER A 275 -11.64 -28.79 20.11
C SER A 275 -11.44 -29.77 18.94
N GLY A 276 -10.21 -30.10 18.56
CA GLY A 276 -9.88 -30.91 17.39
C GLY A 276 -9.89 -30.15 16.06
N LEU A 277 -10.22 -28.85 16.06
CA LEU A 277 -10.25 -28.01 14.86
C LEU A 277 -8.84 -27.55 14.48
N GLY A 278 -8.55 -27.46 13.19
CA GLY A 278 -7.34 -26.83 12.68
C GLY A 278 -7.39 -25.31 12.88
N TYR A 279 -6.26 -24.72 13.19
CA TYR A 279 -6.08 -23.27 13.29
C TYR A 279 -4.82 -22.86 12.55
N LEU A 280 -4.95 -21.87 11.66
CA LEU A 280 -3.87 -21.26 10.91
C LEU A 280 -3.96 -19.75 11.01
N ARG A 281 -2.88 -19.11 11.43
CA ARG A 281 -2.71 -17.65 11.43
C ARG A 281 -1.41 -17.28 10.73
N PHE A 282 -1.42 -16.23 9.95
CA PHE A 282 -0.22 -15.57 9.42
C PHE A 282 -0.46 -14.06 9.32
N THR A 283 0.61 -13.26 9.44
CA THR A 283 0.46 -11.82 9.70
C THR A 283 0.60 -10.93 8.47
N ALA A 284 1.02 -11.48 7.30
CA ALA A 284 1.03 -10.75 6.04
C ALA A 284 1.07 -11.71 4.84
N PHE A 285 0.52 -11.28 3.71
CA PHE A 285 0.60 -11.99 2.44
C PHE A 285 1.93 -11.69 1.75
N GLN A 286 3.02 -12.32 2.20
CA GLN A 286 4.33 -12.24 1.56
C GLN A 286 4.66 -13.54 0.81
N GLU A 287 5.21 -13.41 -0.41
CA GLU A 287 5.55 -14.56 -1.26
C GLU A 287 6.50 -15.55 -0.57
N SER A 288 7.38 -15.06 0.29
CA SER A 288 8.29 -15.89 1.09
C SER A 288 7.56 -16.83 2.04
N LEU A 289 6.33 -16.53 2.44
CA LEU A 289 5.51 -17.36 3.34
C LEU A 289 4.58 -18.33 2.58
N ARG A 290 4.45 -18.21 1.27
CA ARG A 290 3.48 -19.00 0.48
C ARG A 290 3.63 -20.50 0.73
N THR A 291 4.85 -21.00 0.62
CA THR A 291 5.13 -22.44 0.80
C THR A 291 4.79 -22.91 2.21
N GLU A 292 5.15 -22.13 3.23
CA GLU A 292 4.89 -22.45 4.63
C GLU A 292 3.38 -22.45 4.94
N VAL A 293 2.63 -21.44 4.47
CA VAL A 293 1.18 -21.34 4.64
C VAL A 293 0.45 -22.52 3.97
N LEU A 294 0.85 -22.88 2.74
CA LEU A 294 0.24 -24.02 2.04
C LEU A 294 0.60 -25.36 2.69
N ALA A 295 1.81 -25.52 3.20
CA ALA A 295 2.23 -26.69 3.98
C ALA A 295 1.44 -26.79 5.30
N ALA A 296 1.18 -25.68 5.97
CA ALA A 296 0.37 -25.65 7.18
C ALA A 296 -1.08 -26.13 6.91
N ILE A 297 -1.70 -25.70 5.79
CA ILE A 297 -3.01 -26.22 5.39
C ILE A 297 -2.96 -27.73 5.13
N ALA A 298 -1.90 -28.19 4.44
CA ALA A 298 -1.73 -29.61 4.16
C ALA A 298 -1.57 -30.48 5.44
N SER A 299 -0.87 -29.94 6.46
CA SER A 299 -0.69 -30.62 7.76
C SER A 299 -1.99 -30.67 8.59
N LEU A 300 -2.93 -29.77 8.30
CA LEU A 300 -4.23 -29.70 8.98
C LEU A 300 -5.36 -30.37 8.18
N ARG A 301 -5.04 -31.09 7.09
CA ARG A 301 -6.05 -31.63 6.16
C ARG A 301 -7.05 -32.60 6.80
N ASP A 302 -6.61 -33.33 7.81
CA ASP A 302 -7.41 -34.38 8.46
C ASP A 302 -8.27 -33.82 9.62
N THR A 303 -8.19 -32.50 9.87
CA THR A 303 -9.09 -31.85 10.85
C THR A 303 -10.48 -31.67 10.24
N PRO A 304 -11.57 -31.83 11.04
CA PRO A 304 -12.94 -31.76 10.54
C PRO A 304 -13.31 -30.35 10.03
N ALA A 305 -12.66 -29.31 10.58
CA ALA A 305 -12.82 -27.94 10.13
C ALA A 305 -11.54 -27.14 10.40
N LEU A 306 -11.35 -26.06 9.65
CA LEU A 306 -10.19 -25.15 9.74
C LEU A 306 -10.64 -23.73 10.06
N ILE A 307 -9.94 -23.09 10.97
CA ILE A 307 -10.05 -21.65 11.25
C ILE A 307 -8.85 -20.96 10.63
N LEU A 308 -9.10 -20.08 9.66
CA LEU A 308 -8.11 -19.19 9.04
C LEU A 308 -8.18 -17.81 9.70
N ASP A 309 -7.19 -17.47 10.51
CA ASP A 309 -7.16 -16.20 11.25
C ASP A 309 -6.38 -15.13 10.48
N LEU A 310 -7.10 -14.19 9.90
CA LEU A 310 -6.59 -13.03 9.16
C LEU A 310 -6.69 -11.72 9.97
N ARG A 311 -7.01 -11.78 11.26
CA ARG A 311 -7.07 -10.60 12.12
C ARG A 311 -5.70 -9.94 12.23
N GLY A 312 -5.67 -8.62 12.09
CA GLY A 312 -4.43 -7.83 12.10
C GLY A 312 -3.55 -8.01 10.86
N ASN A 313 -3.98 -8.79 9.85
CA ASN A 313 -3.23 -9.00 8.62
C ASN A 313 -3.55 -7.91 7.59
N GLY A 314 -2.61 -7.01 7.37
CA GLY A 314 -2.75 -5.88 6.44
C GLY A 314 -2.73 -6.23 4.95
N GLY A 315 -2.67 -7.51 4.59
CA GLY A 315 -2.65 -7.95 3.19
C GLY A 315 -1.25 -8.14 2.62
N GLY A 316 -1.10 -7.87 1.32
CA GLY A 316 0.15 -8.00 0.56
C GLY A 316 -0.07 -8.60 -0.83
N SER A 317 0.66 -9.66 -1.18
CA SER A 317 0.66 -10.29 -2.50
C SER A 317 -0.71 -10.84 -2.92
N ALA A 318 -1.22 -10.34 -4.03
CA ALA A 318 -2.43 -10.88 -4.67
C ALA A 318 -2.22 -12.32 -5.16
N ALA A 319 -1.03 -12.66 -5.66
CA ALA A 319 -0.71 -14.01 -6.13
C ALA A 319 -0.68 -15.02 -4.97
N MET A 320 -0.17 -14.62 -3.79
CA MET A 320 -0.27 -15.46 -2.59
C MET A 320 -1.73 -15.64 -2.14
N SER A 321 -2.56 -14.58 -2.22
CA SER A 321 -3.99 -14.65 -1.91
C SER A 321 -4.71 -15.64 -2.82
N GLU A 322 -4.46 -15.59 -4.13
CA GLU A 322 -5.04 -16.53 -5.09
C GLU A 322 -4.60 -17.97 -4.83
N ALA A 323 -3.33 -18.18 -4.54
CA ALA A 323 -2.81 -19.51 -4.20
C ALA A 323 -3.42 -20.06 -2.91
N LEU A 324 -3.61 -19.21 -1.90
CA LEU A 324 -4.28 -19.57 -0.64
C LEU A 324 -5.75 -19.93 -0.88
N ILE A 325 -6.48 -19.08 -1.61
CA ILE A 325 -7.89 -19.37 -1.95
C ILE A 325 -7.97 -20.69 -2.71
N GLY A 326 -7.05 -20.93 -3.66
CA GLY A 326 -6.99 -22.18 -4.43
C GLY A 326 -6.79 -23.44 -3.59
N ALA A 327 -6.19 -23.31 -2.39
CA ALA A 327 -6.05 -24.44 -1.47
C ALA A 327 -7.39 -24.96 -0.92
N PHE A 328 -8.50 -24.25 -1.15
CA PHE A 328 -9.85 -24.61 -0.72
C PHE A 328 -10.79 -25.05 -1.87
N PHE A 329 -10.29 -25.13 -3.10
CA PHE A 329 -11.07 -25.54 -4.28
C PHE A 329 -10.35 -26.63 -5.07
N LYS A 330 -11.08 -27.67 -5.48
CA LYS A 330 -10.53 -28.76 -6.30
C LYS A 330 -10.28 -28.34 -7.76
N THR A 331 -11.04 -27.38 -8.25
CA THR A 331 -10.97 -26.90 -9.63
C THR A 331 -10.72 -25.40 -9.67
N LYS A 332 -10.22 -24.89 -10.82
CA LYS A 332 -10.08 -23.46 -11.05
C LYS A 332 -11.42 -22.76 -10.82
N THR A 333 -11.44 -21.76 -9.94
CA THR A 333 -12.68 -21.11 -9.47
C THR A 333 -12.58 -19.61 -9.69
N LEU A 334 -13.65 -19.02 -10.25
CA LEU A 334 -13.81 -17.57 -10.32
C LEU A 334 -13.99 -17.03 -8.89
N ILE A 335 -13.18 -16.05 -8.49
CA ILE A 335 -13.17 -15.47 -7.14
C ILE A 335 -13.56 -14.00 -7.10
N GLY A 336 -13.64 -13.35 -8.26
CA GLY A 336 -14.02 -11.94 -8.35
C GLY A 336 -13.66 -11.35 -9.70
N ARG A 337 -13.77 -10.03 -9.78
CA ARG A 337 -13.45 -9.25 -10.98
C ARG A 337 -12.54 -8.08 -10.63
N THR A 338 -11.66 -7.76 -11.57
CA THR A 338 -10.77 -6.60 -11.51
C THR A 338 -11.44 -5.40 -12.17
N GLU A 339 -11.30 -4.25 -11.55
CA GLU A 339 -11.68 -2.97 -12.11
C GLU A 339 -10.41 -2.19 -12.45
N THR A 340 -10.33 -1.66 -13.67
CA THR A 340 -9.21 -0.82 -14.14
C THR A 340 -9.75 0.47 -14.73
N ARG A 341 -8.91 1.50 -14.84
CA ARG A 341 -9.31 2.81 -15.38
C ARG A 341 -9.97 2.73 -16.77
N THR A 342 -9.51 1.84 -17.63
CA THR A 342 -9.98 1.67 -19.00
C THR A 342 -11.01 0.57 -19.18
N GLY A 343 -11.29 -0.23 -18.13
CA GLY A 343 -12.07 -1.46 -18.23
C GLY A 343 -11.37 -2.57 -19.04
N GLN A 344 -10.07 -2.41 -19.34
CA GLN A 344 -9.26 -3.39 -20.06
C GLN A 344 -8.25 -4.07 -19.12
N PRO A 345 -7.78 -5.27 -19.45
CA PRO A 345 -6.71 -5.94 -18.72
C PRO A 345 -5.43 -5.09 -18.67
N VAL A 346 -4.62 -5.28 -17.62
CA VAL A 346 -3.28 -4.68 -17.57
C VAL A 346 -2.31 -5.55 -18.35
N THR A 347 -1.71 -4.97 -19.39
CA THR A 347 -0.82 -5.69 -20.30
C THR A 347 0.50 -4.95 -20.52
N LEU A 348 1.53 -5.67 -20.95
CA LEU A 348 2.79 -5.15 -21.45
C LEU A 348 3.08 -5.69 -22.86
N MET A 349 4.09 -5.12 -23.53
CA MET A 349 4.61 -5.59 -24.81
C MET A 349 3.51 -5.75 -25.86
N PHE A 350 2.76 -4.66 -26.13
CA PHE A 350 1.65 -4.63 -27.10
C PHE A 350 0.54 -5.66 -26.80
N GLY A 351 0.34 -6.00 -25.53
CA GLY A 351 -0.66 -6.98 -25.10
C GLY A 351 -0.16 -8.44 -25.07
N ALA A 352 1.08 -8.69 -25.48
CA ALA A 352 1.65 -10.03 -25.49
C ALA A 352 1.81 -10.62 -24.06
N LEU A 353 2.06 -9.76 -23.06
CA LEU A 353 2.14 -10.16 -21.66
C LEU A 353 0.95 -9.55 -20.89
N GLN A 354 0.04 -10.40 -20.44
CA GLN A 354 -1.07 -10.01 -19.60
C GLN A 354 -0.68 -10.17 -18.12
N LEU A 355 -0.61 -9.04 -17.39
CA LEU A 355 -0.23 -9.01 -15.98
C LEU A 355 -1.45 -9.15 -15.07
N ILE A 356 -2.58 -8.54 -15.44
CA ILE A 356 -3.81 -8.58 -14.68
C ILE A 356 -4.97 -8.84 -15.63
N THR A 357 -5.74 -9.88 -15.35
CA THR A 357 -6.97 -10.22 -16.04
C THR A 357 -8.16 -9.49 -15.42
N LEU A 358 -9.24 -9.30 -16.18
CA LEU A 358 -10.50 -8.78 -15.61
C LEU A 358 -11.21 -9.80 -14.74
N GLU A 359 -11.13 -11.08 -15.08
CA GLU A 359 -11.60 -12.15 -14.22
C GLU A 359 -10.47 -12.62 -13.30
N ARG A 360 -10.76 -12.61 -12.00
CA ARG A 360 -9.84 -13.14 -11.00
C ARG A 360 -10.21 -14.56 -10.67
N THR A 361 -9.26 -15.47 -10.83
CA THR A 361 -9.48 -16.90 -10.60
C THR A 361 -8.44 -17.44 -9.64
N ALA A 362 -8.86 -18.30 -8.72
CA ALA A 362 -7.96 -19.10 -7.91
C ALA A 362 -7.65 -20.43 -8.62
N PRO A 363 -6.41 -20.92 -8.58
CA PRO A 363 -6.09 -22.24 -9.13
C PRO A 363 -6.74 -23.33 -8.31
N GLY A 364 -7.22 -24.39 -8.98
CA GLY A 364 -7.70 -25.58 -8.28
C GLY A 364 -6.52 -26.48 -7.85
N ARG A 365 -6.74 -27.25 -6.78
CA ARG A 365 -5.77 -28.22 -6.26
C ARG A 365 -6.43 -29.56 -5.99
N ALA A 366 -5.84 -30.66 -6.46
CA ALA A 366 -6.36 -31.99 -6.20
C ALA A 366 -6.42 -32.33 -4.68
N ASP A 367 -5.45 -31.77 -3.92
CA ASP A 367 -5.30 -31.91 -2.47
C ASP A 367 -5.99 -30.79 -1.67
N ALA A 368 -6.94 -30.07 -2.27
CA ALA A 368 -7.64 -28.97 -1.62
C ALA A 368 -8.29 -29.41 -0.30
N TYR A 369 -8.22 -28.52 0.70
CA TYR A 369 -8.87 -28.74 1.99
C TYR A 369 -10.40 -28.80 1.83
N ALA A 370 -11.02 -29.92 2.21
CA ALA A 370 -12.43 -30.18 1.98
C ALA A 370 -13.33 -29.89 3.19
N GLY A 371 -12.76 -29.79 4.40
CA GLY A 371 -13.51 -29.56 5.65
C GLY A 371 -14.22 -28.21 5.69
N LYS A 372 -15.07 -28.00 6.71
CA LYS A 372 -15.69 -26.69 6.97
C LYS A 372 -14.62 -25.63 7.21
N LEU A 373 -14.88 -24.36 6.88
CA LEU A 373 -13.92 -23.26 6.97
C LEU A 373 -14.55 -22.05 7.65
N ALA A 374 -13.89 -21.50 8.65
CA ALA A 374 -14.17 -20.18 9.19
C ALA A 374 -12.99 -19.24 8.95
N ILE A 375 -13.27 -17.99 8.61
CA ILE A 375 -12.27 -16.94 8.39
C ILE A 375 -12.47 -15.86 9.45
N LEU A 376 -11.46 -15.64 10.30
CA LEU A 376 -11.51 -14.57 11.29
C LEU A 376 -10.96 -13.29 10.69
N ILE A 377 -11.71 -12.20 10.83
CA ILE A 377 -11.29 -10.87 10.40
C ILE A 377 -11.55 -9.83 11.50
N ASP A 378 -10.84 -8.71 11.39
CA ASP A 378 -11.06 -7.52 12.19
C ASP A 378 -10.84 -6.26 11.35
N SER A 379 -11.01 -5.07 11.94
CA SER A 379 -10.82 -3.81 11.23
C SER A 379 -9.38 -3.57 10.74
N ASP A 380 -8.43 -4.40 11.16
CA ASP A 380 -7.05 -4.40 10.68
C ASP A 380 -6.79 -5.41 9.56
N SER A 381 -7.76 -6.27 9.25
CA SER A 381 -7.73 -7.12 8.06
C SER A 381 -7.94 -6.26 6.81
N ALA A 382 -6.94 -6.17 5.93
CA ALA A 382 -6.94 -5.25 4.80
C ALA A 382 -6.44 -5.88 3.50
N SER A 383 -6.81 -5.31 2.35
CA SER A 383 -6.25 -5.64 1.04
C SER A 383 -6.36 -7.14 0.69
N ALA A 384 -5.26 -7.88 0.50
CA ALA A 384 -5.27 -9.30 0.17
C ALA A 384 -6.02 -10.16 1.22
N SER A 385 -6.06 -9.75 2.50
CA SER A 385 -6.89 -10.40 3.52
C SER A 385 -8.38 -10.25 3.21
N GLU A 386 -8.79 -9.06 2.77
CA GLU A 386 -10.17 -8.78 2.38
C GLU A 386 -10.54 -9.49 1.09
N ALA A 387 -9.64 -9.51 0.09
CA ALA A 387 -9.84 -10.28 -1.13
C ALA A 387 -10.03 -11.78 -0.82
N THR A 388 -9.21 -12.33 0.09
CA THR A 388 -9.32 -13.72 0.52
C THR A 388 -10.62 -13.99 1.25
N ALA A 389 -10.95 -13.20 2.26
CA ALA A 389 -12.18 -13.39 3.05
C ALA A 389 -13.44 -13.19 2.19
N GLY A 390 -13.49 -12.13 1.38
CA GLY A 390 -14.62 -11.83 0.50
C GLY A 390 -14.80 -12.87 -0.62
N ALA A 391 -13.71 -13.40 -1.18
CA ALA A 391 -13.77 -14.47 -2.16
C ALA A 391 -14.33 -15.77 -1.55
N LEU A 392 -13.80 -16.20 -0.40
CA LEU A 392 -14.24 -17.42 0.28
C LEU A 392 -15.69 -17.31 0.78
N GLN A 393 -16.11 -16.12 1.24
CA GLN A 393 -17.47 -15.83 1.64
C GLN A 393 -18.44 -15.81 0.44
N SER A 394 -18.12 -15.03 -0.59
CA SER A 394 -19.02 -14.83 -1.74
C SER A 394 -19.22 -16.10 -2.59
N THR A 395 -18.25 -17.01 -2.57
CA THR A 395 -18.32 -18.33 -3.20
C THR A 395 -19.02 -19.38 -2.31
N GLY A 396 -19.38 -19.04 -1.07
CA GLY A 396 -19.98 -19.98 -0.11
C GLY A 396 -19.00 -21.02 0.44
N ARG A 397 -17.67 -20.81 0.28
CA ARG A 397 -16.68 -21.78 0.73
C ARG A 397 -16.42 -21.72 2.23
N GLY A 398 -16.57 -20.58 2.86
CA GLY A 398 -16.32 -20.39 4.28
C GLY A 398 -17.20 -19.32 4.91
N VAL A 399 -17.38 -19.42 6.23
CA VAL A 399 -18.09 -18.43 7.05
C VAL A 399 -17.10 -17.41 7.59
N VAL A 400 -17.42 -16.13 7.48
CA VAL A 400 -16.58 -15.03 8.00
C VAL A 400 -17.08 -14.62 9.39
N VAL A 401 -16.18 -14.56 10.35
CA VAL A 401 -16.48 -14.29 11.78
C VAL A 401 -15.60 -13.13 12.29
N GLY A 402 -16.17 -12.21 13.04
CA GLY A 402 -15.44 -11.13 13.71
C GLY A 402 -15.98 -9.74 13.46
N GLU A 403 -15.10 -8.76 13.35
CA GLU A 403 -15.44 -7.37 13.08
C GLU A 403 -15.39 -7.10 11.57
N ARG A 404 -16.10 -6.05 11.10
CA ARG A 404 -15.97 -5.58 9.72
C ARG A 404 -14.51 -5.25 9.40
N SER A 405 -14.03 -5.67 8.23
CA SER A 405 -12.65 -5.43 7.79
C SER A 405 -12.37 -3.97 7.43
N CYS A 406 -11.12 -3.66 7.12
CA CYS A 406 -10.63 -2.32 6.82
C CYS A 406 -11.48 -1.54 5.79
N GLY A 407 -12.01 -2.18 4.77
CA GLY A 407 -12.56 -1.49 3.60
C GLY A 407 -11.47 -0.82 2.76
N CYS A 408 -10.30 -1.42 2.70
CA CYS A 408 -9.10 -0.94 2.03
C CYS A 408 -8.66 -1.98 0.99
N LEU A 409 -9.43 -2.16 -0.07
CA LEU A 409 -9.14 -3.17 -1.09
C LEU A 409 -9.01 -2.54 -2.48
N LEU A 410 -7.93 -1.82 -2.67
CA LEU A 410 -7.40 -1.44 -3.96
C LEU A 410 -5.99 -2.03 -4.12
N ALA A 411 -5.46 -2.00 -5.34
CA ALA A 411 -4.12 -2.49 -5.59
C ALA A 411 -3.33 -1.48 -6.44
N TYR A 412 -2.04 -1.41 -6.17
CA TYR A 412 -1.04 -0.69 -6.96
C TYR A 412 -0.08 -1.70 -7.58
N LEU A 413 0.43 -1.38 -8.77
CA LEU A 413 1.33 -2.26 -9.54
C LEU A 413 2.81 -2.02 -9.20
N GLY A 414 3.09 -1.24 -8.18
CA GLY A 414 4.41 -0.89 -7.70
C GLY A 414 4.47 0.57 -7.25
N TYR A 415 5.60 0.93 -6.69
CA TYR A 415 5.87 2.30 -6.28
C TYR A 415 6.47 3.10 -7.45
N ALA A 416 6.02 4.33 -7.61
CA ALA A 416 6.66 5.28 -8.52
C ALA A 416 7.67 6.13 -7.73
N THR A 417 8.91 6.17 -8.19
CA THR A 417 9.95 7.00 -7.60
C THR A 417 9.64 8.48 -7.87
N LEU A 418 9.73 9.30 -6.84
CA LEU A 418 9.51 10.75 -6.90
C LEU A 418 10.83 11.52 -6.88
N PRO A 419 10.88 12.70 -7.52
CA PRO A 419 11.98 13.64 -7.30
C PRO A 419 12.20 13.88 -5.81
N GLY A 420 13.45 13.81 -5.35
CA GLY A 420 13.77 13.90 -3.92
C GLY A 420 13.82 12.54 -3.19
N GLY A 421 13.64 11.43 -3.89
CA GLY A 421 13.83 10.07 -3.36
C GLY A 421 12.65 9.50 -2.57
N GLY A 422 11.52 10.20 -2.51
CA GLY A 422 10.28 9.63 -2.00
C GLY A 422 9.66 8.64 -2.98
N GLU A 423 8.61 7.96 -2.57
CA GLU A 423 7.85 7.03 -3.41
C GLU A 423 6.34 7.30 -3.33
N LEU A 424 5.66 7.15 -4.47
CA LEU A 424 4.20 7.20 -4.58
C LEU A 424 3.67 5.79 -4.84
N ALA A 425 2.83 5.27 -3.96
CA ALA A 425 1.88 4.22 -4.29
C ALA A 425 0.57 4.89 -4.72
N TYR A 426 -0.05 4.42 -5.78
CA TYR A 426 -1.37 4.89 -6.22
C TYR A 426 -2.19 3.73 -6.75
N SER A 427 -3.48 3.75 -6.47
CA SER A 427 -4.36 2.64 -6.85
C SER A 427 -4.61 2.62 -8.35
N GLU A 428 -4.27 1.49 -8.98
CA GLU A 428 -4.43 1.24 -10.41
C GLU A 428 -5.50 0.18 -10.69
N VAL A 429 -5.86 -0.58 -9.65
CA VAL A 429 -6.73 -1.75 -9.76
C VAL A 429 -7.70 -1.80 -8.59
N GLY A 430 -8.99 -1.92 -8.91
CA GLY A 430 -10.04 -2.24 -7.95
C GLY A 430 -10.44 -3.72 -8.02
N PHE A 431 -11.22 -4.17 -7.05
CA PHE A 431 -11.70 -5.54 -6.95
C PHE A 431 -13.17 -5.57 -6.52
N SER A 432 -13.93 -6.46 -7.16
CA SER A 432 -15.28 -6.84 -6.72
C SER A 432 -15.40 -8.37 -6.61
N THR A 433 -16.22 -8.84 -5.67
CA THR A 433 -16.50 -10.27 -5.46
C THR A 433 -17.24 -10.86 -6.65
N VAL A 434 -17.43 -12.20 -6.67
CA VAL A 434 -18.25 -12.87 -7.70
C VAL A 434 -19.71 -12.42 -7.68
N LYS A 435 -20.19 -11.85 -6.57
CA LYS A 435 -21.52 -11.26 -6.43
C LYS A 435 -21.58 -9.79 -6.89
N GLY A 436 -20.47 -9.24 -7.38
CA GLY A 436 -20.37 -7.84 -7.81
C GLY A 436 -20.24 -6.83 -6.67
N GLU A 437 -19.96 -7.27 -5.45
CA GLU A 437 -19.81 -6.38 -4.29
C GLU A 437 -18.41 -5.80 -4.25
N ARG A 438 -18.32 -4.46 -4.20
CA ARG A 438 -17.07 -3.78 -3.91
C ARG A 438 -16.76 -3.85 -2.42
N ILE A 439 -15.52 -4.17 -2.10
CA ILE A 439 -15.03 -4.20 -0.72
C ILE A 439 -14.40 -2.85 -0.34
N GLU A 440 -13.78 -2.15 -1.30
CA GLU A 440 -13.24 -0.80 -1.07
C GLU A 440 -14.31 0.14 -0.52
N GLY A 441 -13.98 0.86 0.54
CA GLY A 441 -14.86 1.79 1.27
C GLY A 441 -15.88 1.11 2.19
N ARG A 442 -16.18 -0.18 1.95
CA ARG A 442 -17.21 -0.94 2.68
C ARG A 442 -16.63 -1.94 3.68
N GLY A 443 -15.56 -2.63 3.31
CA GLY A 443 -15.03 -3.79 4.03
C GLY A 443 -15.85 -5.07 3.78
N VAL A 444 -15.27 -6.20 4.15
CA VAL A 444 -15.97 -7.48 4.26
C VAL A 444 -16.83 -7.44 5.53
N ILE A 445 -18.12 -7.68 5.37
CA ILE A 445 -19.06 -7.75 6.48
C ILE A 445 -19.11 -9.22 6.93
N PRO A 446 -18.78 -9.52 8.21
CA PRO A 446 -18.83 -10.88 8.69
C PRO A 446 -20.24 -11.49 8.66
N ASP A 447 -20.32 -12.80 8.41
CA ASP A 447 -21.57 -13.59 8.55
C ASP A 447 -21.97 -13.70 10.02
N VAL A 448 -20.97 -13.76 10.92
CA VAL A 448 -21.14 -13.74 12.37
C VAL A 448 -20.38 -12.56 12.93
N VAL A 449 -21.10 -11.48 13.23
CA VAL A 449 -20.52 -10.26 13.81
C VAL A 449 -20.18 -10.51 15.28
N VAL A 450 -18.93 -10.29 15.64
CA VAL A 450 -18.41 -10.40 17.01
C VAL A 450 -17.48 -9.21 17.26
N GLU A 451 -17.97 -8.22 17.98
CA GLU A 451 -17.14 -7.08 18.39
C GLU A 451 -16.35 -7.44 19.64
N ARG A 452 -15.11 -6.96 19.71
CA ARG A 452 -14.28 -7.09 20.92
C ARG A 452 -14.78 -6.10 21.97
N SER A 453 -14.83 -6.55 23.22
CA SER A 453 -15.12 -5.70 24.36
C SER A 453 -13.88 -5.52 25.24
N THR A 454 -13.89 -4.47 26.04
CA THR A 454 -12.85 -4.24 27.06
C THR A 454 -12.77 -5.41 28.03
N ASP A 455 -13.91 -5.99 28.41
CA ASP A 455 -13.97 -7.13 29.34
C ASP A 455 -13.35 -8.41 28.75
N ASP A 456 -13.56 -8.68 27.45
CA ASP A 456 -12.93 -9.81 26.77
C ASP A 456 -11.39 -9.67 26.80
N ILE A 457 -10.86 -8.46 26.51
CA ILE A 457 -9.42 -8.20 26.54
C ILE A 457 -8.86 -8.38 27.95
N ARG A 458 -9.52 -7.83 28.97
CA ARG A 458 -9.11 -7.96 30.39
C ARG A 458 -9.14 -9.39 30.88
N ALA A 459 -10.13 -10.18 30.42
CA ALA A 459 -10.24 -11.60 30.76
C ALA A 459 -9.31 -12.49 29.90
N ASN A 460 -8.51 -11.92 29.00
CA ASN A 460 -7.71 -12.65 28.01
C ASN A 460 -8.55 -13.69 27.25
N ARG A 461 -9.78 -13.30 26.88
CA ARG A 461 -10.78 -14.15 26.21
C ARG A 461 -10.83 -13.84 24.73
N ASP A 462 -10.66 -14.84 23.89
CA ASP A 462 -10.84 -14.71 22.43
C ASP A 462 -12.26 -15.13 22.02
N ARG A 463 -13.23 -14.24 22.27
CA ARG A 463 -14.63 -14.45 21.92
C ARG A 463 -14.85 -14.71 20.43
N VAL A 464 -14.05 -14.06 19.55
CA VAL A 464 -14.15 -14.28 18.09
C VAL A 464 -13.79 -15.72 17.74
N LEU A 465 -12.71 -16.25 18.32
CA LEU A 465 -12.29 -17.64 18.15
C LEU A 465 -13.33 -18.61 18.70
N GLU A 466 -13.90 -18.34 19.86
CA GLU A 466 -14.96 -19.16 20.46
C GLU A 466 -16.21 -19.24 19.55
N MET A 467 -16.65 -18.10 19.01
CA MET A 467 -17.80 -18.03 18.13
C MET A 467 -17.55 -18.73 16.78
N ALA A 468 -16.32 -18.66 16.26
CA ALA A 468 -15.93 -19.40 15.07
C ALA A 468 -15.98 -20.91 15.28
N GLN A 469 -15.45 -21.39 16.43
CA GLN A 469 -15.55 -22.81 16.80
C GLN A 469 -17.01 -23.25 16.90
N ALA A 470 -17.86 -22.46 17.55
CA ALA A 470 -19.29 -22.75 17.67
C ALA A 470 -20.01 -22.78 16.31
N ALA A 471 -19.62 -21.91 15.36
CA ALA A 471 -20.18 -21.90 13.99
C ALA A 471 -19.78 -23.13 13.16
N LEU A 472 -18.58 -23.69 13.41
CA LEU A 472 -18.07 -24.87 12.69
C LEU A 472 -18.59 -26.19 13.24
N LEU A 473 -18.93 -26.25 14.53
CA LEU A 473 -19.40 -27.46 15.22
C LEU A 473 -20.89 -27.70 15.09
N LYS A 474 -21.64 -26.72 14.58
CA LYS A 474 -23.02 -26.86 14.13
C LYS A 474 -23.10 -27.53 12.74
#